data_f08255a31f6e6268c26a9a328be73587
#
_entry.id   f08255a31f6e6268c26a9a328be73587
#
_cell.length_a   1.000
_cell.length_b   1.000
_cell.length_c   1.000
_cell.angle_alpha   90.00
_cell.angle_beta   90.00
_cell.angle_gamma   90.00
#
_symmetry.space_group_name_H-M   'P 1'
#
loop_
_entity.id
_entity.type
_entity.pdbx_description
1 polymer ?
#
loop_
_entity_poly.entity_id
_entity_poly.type
_entity_poly.pdbx_seq_one_letter_code
_entity_poly.pdbx_strand_id
1 'polypeptide(L)'
;MNWIKDRNWFKKIGFKIKKIIKKQPKNSEETDWKNCPKCQKITYKPDLFKNSYICECSFHFDLPPKLRLDSLFDSSYEIIEAPVNINPDPLNFEVKGGAREEYRYIDKIKKYRKTTGMQTALMCGWGNISNLSAGVVCFSPKFGAGRFGPAECEHFLKAANFAIQKKVDVWIVIYQSSGIDVHTGVAGLTGMTKS
;
A
#
# COMPACT_ATOMS: atom_id res chain seq x y z
N MET A 1 22.32 13.18 16.50
CA MET A 1 21.74 14.04 15.45
C MET A 1 20.23 13.95 15.53
N ASN A 2 19.52 15.04 15.88
CA ASN A 2 18.10 15.01 16.28
C ASN A 2 17.25 15.34 15.06
N TRP A 3 16.92 14.36 14.23
CA TRP A 3 16.17 14.50 12.98
C TRP A 3 14.71 14.99 13.14
N ILE A 4 14.19 14.96 14.38
CA ILE A 4 12.83 15.42 14.71
C ILE A 4 12.71 16.97 14.71
N LYS A 5 13.81 17.72 14.66
CA LYS A 5 13.79 19.21 14.74
C LYS A 5 13.71 19.93 13.40
N ASP A 6 13.75 19.26 12.27
CA ASP A 6 13.69 19.95 10.97
C ASP A 6 12.24 20.20 10.51
N ARG A 7 11.66 21.31 11.00
CA ARG A 7 10.33 21.81 10.56
C ARG A 7 10.26 22.08 9.03
N ASN A 8 11.39 22.16 8.35
CA ASN A 8 11.43 22.41 6.91
C ASN A 8 11.08 21.16 6.11
N TRP A 9 11.31 19.95 6.67
CA TRP A 9 10.92 18.69 6.05
C TRP A 9 9.40 18.59 5.88
N PHE A 10 8.63 18.91 6.94
CA PHE A 10 7.16 18.93 6.88
C PHE A 10 6.62 19.99 5.90
N LYS A 11 7.27 21.15 5.80
CA LYS A 11 6.93 22.17 4.79
C LYS A 11 7.20 21.69 3.36
N LYS A 12 8.28 20.96 3.11
CA LYS A 12 8.59 20.35 1.80
C LYS A 12 7.56 19.30 1.39
N ILE A 13 7.12 18.42 2.33
CA ILE A 13 6.04 17.46 2.10
C ILE A 13 4.75 18.19 1.73
N GLY A 14 4.35 19.20 2.49
CA GLY A 14 3.15 20.00 2.22
C GLY A 14 3.19 20.70 0.85
N PHE A 15 4.38 21.10 0.36
CA PHE A 15 4.54 21.72 -0.97
C PHE A 15 4.42 20.68 -2.10
N LYS A 16 4.94 19.45 -1.90
CA LYS A 16 4.80 18.34 -2.85
C LYS A 16 3.34 17.89 -2.99
N ILE A 17 2.62 17.81 -1.86
CA ILE A 17 1.21 17.48 -1.81
C ILE A 17 0.39 18.43 -2.72
N LYS A 18 0.68 19.76 -2.69
CA LYS A 18 0.04 20.73 -3.59
C LYS A 18 0.28 20.46 -5.08
N LYS A 19 1.45 19.93 -5.43
CA LYS A 19 1.83 19.63 -6.83
C LYS A 19 1.12 18.37 -7.36
N ILE A 20 0.91 17.38 -6.50
CA ILE A 20 0.22 16.12 -6.81
C ILE A 20 -1.29 16.34 -7.00
N ILE A 21 -1.93 17.15 -6.16
CA ILE A 21 -3.37 17.47 -6.27
C ILE A 21 -3.71 18.08 -7.64
N LYS A 22 -2.79 18.86 -8.26
CA LYS A 22 -2.98 19.46 -9.59
C LYS A 22 -2.90 18.47 -10.74
N LYS A 23 -2.41 17.24 -10.54
CA LYS A 23 -2.15 16.24 -11.60
C LYS A 23 -3.11 15.05 -11.63
N GLN A 24 -4.08 14.94 -10.71
CA GLN A 24 -5.00 13.81 -10.75
C GLN A 24 -6.03 13.98 -11.88
N PRO A 25 -6.13 13.02 -12.81
CA PRO A 25 -7.22 13.00 -13.78
C PRO A 25 -8.54 12.75 -13.03
N LYS A 26 -9.56 13.55 -13.35
CA LYS A 26 -10.94 13.30 -12.92
C LYS A 26 -11.42 12.01 -13.60
N ASN A 27 -11.40 10.90 -12.89
CA ASN A 27 -12.11 9.70 -13.32
C ASN A 27 -13.08 9.23 -12.23
N SER A 28 -14.34 9.20 -12.62
CA SER A 28 -15.54 8.55 -12.06
C SER A 28 -15.92 8.88 -10.61
N GLU A 29 -17.11 9.44 -10.44
CA GLU A 29 -18.13 9.34 -9.36
C GLU A 29 -17.71 9.10 -7.89
N GLU A 30 -16.46 9.23 -7.52
CA GLU A 30 -16.08 9.32 -6.12
C GLU A 30 -16.30 10.77 -5.64
N THR A 31 -17.29 10.97 -4.79
CA THR A 31 -17.48 12.25 -4.12
C THR A 31 -16.17 12.72 -3.48
N ASP A 32 -15.80 13.98 -3.70
CA ASP A 32 -14.60 14.60 -3.13
C ASP A 32 -14.66 14.77 -1.60
N TRP A 33 -15.68 14.19 -0.97
CA TRP A 33 -15.96 14.29 0.44
C TRP A 33 -15.86 12.93 1.14
N LYS A 34 -15.45 12.93 2.40
CA LYS A 34 -15.31 11.74 3.22
C LYS A 34 -15.79 11.99 4.63
N ASN A 35 -16.66 11.10 5.15
CA ASN A 35 -17.12 11.15 6.53
C ASN A 35 -16.08 10.53 7.46
N CYS A 36 -15.76 11.22 8.55
CA CYS A 36 -14.94 10.66 9.60
C CYS A 36 -15.76 9.67 10.46
N PRO A 37 -15.32 8.41 10.60
CA PRO A 37 -16.08 7.43 11.38
C PRO A 37 -16.08 7.74 12.89
N LYS A 38 -15.11 8.55 13.38
CA LYS A 38 -15.01 8.91 14.79
C LYS A 38 -15.89 10.12 15.17
N CYS A 39 -15.79 11.20 14.41
CA CYS A 39 -16.52 12.46 14.73
C CYS A 39 -17.64 12.78 13.77
N GLN A 40 -17.87 11.95 12.75
CA GLN A 40 -18.89 12.08 11.69
C GLN A 40 -18.80 13.38 10.87
N LYS A 41 -17.75 14.18 11.06
CA LYS A 41 -17.51 15.38 10.26
C LYS A 41 -17.24 14.98 8.80
N ILE A 42 -17.90 15.70 7.88
CA ILE A 42 -17.65 15.59 6.45
C ILE A 42 -16.40 16.41 6.15
N THR A 43 -15.38 15.79 5.56
CA THR A 43 -14.11 16.46 5.25
C THR A 43 -13.83 16.34 3.75
N TYR A 44 -13.33 17.41 3.15
CA TYR A 44 -12.94 17.45 1.75
C TYR A 44 -11.63 16.66 1.55
N LYS A 45 -11.61 15.70 0.61
CA LYS A 45 -10.45 14.82 0.38
C LYS A 45 -9.12 15.55 0.14
N PRO A 46 -9.06 16.65 -0.64
CA PRO A 46 -7.83 17.43 -0.78
C PRO A 46 -7.31 18.04 0.52
N ASP A 47 -8.19 18.40 1.45
CA ASP A 47 -7.77 18.95 2.76
C ASP A 47 -7.29 17.83 3.69
N LEU A 48 -7.92 16.64 3.65
CA LEU A 48 -7.40 15.44 4.29
C LEU A 48 -6.00 15.09 3.77
N PHE A 49 -5.80 15.21 2.46
CA PHE A 49 -4.50 14.96 1.85
C PHE A 49 -3.42 15.92 2.35
N LYS A 50 -3.74 17.23 2.47
CA LYS A 50 -2.84 18.24 3.05
C LYS A 50 -2.48 17.94 4.49
N ASN A 51 -3.42 17.37 5.25
CA ASN A 51 -3.23 16.98 6.65
C ASN A 51 -2.83 15.50 6.83
N SER A 52 -2.12 14.93 5.85
CA SER A 52 -1.59 13.55 5.90
C SER A 52 -2.67 12.48 6.20
N TYR A 53 -3.89 12.70 5.73
CA TYR A 53 -5.07 11.84 5.99
C TYR A 53 -5.49 11.74 7.46
N ILE A 54 -5.19 12.77 8.25
CA ILE A 54 -5.60 12.88 9.66
C ILE A 54 -6.77 13.85 9.76
N CYS A 55 -7.86 13.42 10.41
CA CYS A 55 -8.99 14.28 10.72
C CYS A 55 -8.64 15.26 11.83
N GLU A 56 -9.34 16.40 11.93
CA GLU A 56 -9.20 17.35 13.05
C GLU A 56 -9.43 16.70 14.43
N CYS A 57 -10.23 15.63 14.50
CA CYS A 57 -10.44 14.84 15.72
C CYS A 57 -9.32 13.83 16.01
N SER A 58 -8.19 13.91 15.30
CA SER A 58 -7.07 12.98 15.38
C SER A 58 -7.40 11.54 14.93
N PHE A 59 -8.46 11.34 14.16
CA PHE A 59 -8.70 10.06 13.51
C PHE A 59 -7.82 9.93 12.26
N HIS A 60 -7.06 8.83 12.16
CA HIS A 60 -6.20 8.52 11.02
C HIS A 60 -6.99 7.70 9.99
N PHE A 61 -7.17 8.24 8.80
CA PHE A 61 -7.70 7.49 7.67
C PHE A 61 -6.62 6.65 6.98
N ASP A 62 -7.03 5.56 6.34
CA ASP A 62 -6.11 4.78 5.50
C ASP A 62 -5.57 5.64 4.35
N LEU A 63 -4.26 5.79 4.30
CA LEU A 63 -3.56 6.45 3.20
C LEU A 63 -3.28 5.41 2.11
N PRO A 64 -3.82 5.59 0.89
CA PRO A 64 -3.55 4.68 -0.21
C PRO A 64 -2.05 4.56 -0.50
N PRO A 65 -1.53 3.34 -0.81
CA PRO A 65 -0.10 3.13 -1.05
C PRO A 65 0.50 4.07 -2.09
N LYS A 66 -0.22 4.30 -3.20
CA LYS A 66 0.23 5.23 -4.23
C LYS A 66 0.47 6.64 -3.70
N LEU A 67 -0.49 7.19 -2.94
CA LEU A 67 -0.36 8.52 -2.36
C LEU A 67 0.76 8.59 -1.32
N ARG A 68 1.01 7.48 -0.63
CA ARG A 68 2.13 7.36 0.31
C ARG A 68 3.47 7.41 -0.44
N LEU A 69 3.63 6.66 -1.52
CA LEU A 69 4.82 6.74 -2.37
C LEU A 69 4.99 8.15 -2.96
N ASP A 70 3.91 8.72 -3.51
CA ASP A 70 3.91 10.09 -4.05
C ASP A 70 4.32 11.16 -3.02
N SER A 71 4.08 10.91 -1.73
CA SER A 71 4.47 11.82 -0.64
C SER A 71 5.91 11.63 -0.15
N LEU A 72 6.47 10.43 -0.32
CA LEU A 72 7.81 10.08 0.15
C LEU A 72 8.90 10.46 -0.86
N PHE A 73 8.72 10.08 -2.14
CA PHE A 73 9.73 10.30 -3.15
C PHE A 73 9.87 11.78 -3.55
N ASP A 74 11.09 12.21 -3.83
CA ASP A 74 11.41 13.60 -4.15
C ASP A 74 10.90 14.03 -5.52
N SER A 75 10.89 13.10 -6.48
CA SER A 75 10.50 13.31 -7.86
C SER A 75 9.72 12.10 -8.40
N SER A 76 9.83 11.83 -9.70
CA SER A 76 9.34 10.59 -10.29
C SER A 76 10.07 9.38 -9.72
N TYR A 77 9.34 8.30 -9.54
CA TYR A 77 9.86 7.02 -9.07
C TYR A 77 9.35 5.90 -9.98
N GLU A 78 10.08 4.80 -9.99
CA GLU A 78 9.72 3.60 -10.74
C GLU A 78 8.88 2.67 -9.86
N ILE A 79 7.78 2.13 -10.40
CA ILE A 79 7.00 1.08 -9.74
C ILE A 79 7.62 -0.26 -10.10
N ILE A 80 7.89 -1.07 -9.09
CA ILE A 80 8.34 -2.45 -9.24
C ILE A 80 7.10 -3.33 -9.27
N GLU A 81 6.74 -3.77 -10.47
CA GLU A 81 5.53 -4.56 -10.70
C GLU A 81 5.61 -5.96 -10.09
N ALA A 82 4.46 -6.47 -9.63
CA ALA A 82 4.34 -7.83 -9.13
C ALA A 82 4.74 -8.86 -10.21
N PRO A 83 5.35 -9.99 -9.85
CA PRO A 83 5.61 -11.08 -10.78
C PRO A 83 4.30 -11.64 -11.36
N VAL A 84 4.31 -11.97 -12.67
CA VAL A 84 3.08 -12.32 -13.41
C VAL A 84 2.61 -13.76 -13.14
N ASN A 85 3.54 -14.69 -12.89
CA ASN A 85 3.28 -16.15 -12.92
C ASN A 85 3.13 -16.77 -11.53
N ILE A 86 2.62 -16.04 -10.54
CA ILE A 86 2.47 -16.57 -9.19
C ILE A 86 1.03 -16.97 -8.94
N ASN A 87 0.83 -18.21 -8.52
CA ASN A 87 -0.46 -18.68 -8.04
C ASN A 87 -0.73 -18.11 -6.63
N PRO A 88 -1.68 -17.19 -6.47
CA PRO A 88 -2.01 -16.62 -5.17
C PRO A 88 -2.83 -17.57 -4.28
N ASP A 89 -3.36 -18.66 -4.85
CA ASP A 89 -4.20 -19.65 -4.18
C ASP A 89 -3.68 -21.08 -4.47
N PRO A 90 -2.52 -21.46 -3.93
CA PRO A 90 -1.90 -22.76 -4.25
C PRO A 90 -2.71 -23.96 -3.73
N LEU A 91 -3.60 -23.74 -2.76
CA LEU A 91 -4.44 -24.80 -2.18
C LEU A 91 -5.81 -24.90 -2.83
N ASN A 92 -6.15 -24.00 -3.78
CA ASN A 92 -7.51 -23.87 -4.32
C ASN A 92 -8.57 -23.83 -3.22
N PHE A 93 -8.32 -22.98 -2.21
CA PHE A 93 -9.11 -22.94 -0.99
C PHE A 93 -10.57 -22.53 -1.27
N GLU A 94 -11.48 -23.36 -0.78
CA GLU A 94 -12.92 -23.10 -0.89
C GLU A 94 -13.65 -23.45 0.42
N VAL A 95 -14.71 -22.71 0.70
CA VAL A 95 -15.65 -23.01 1.77
C VAL A 95 -16.91 -23.58 1.14
N LYS A 96 -17.27 -24.81 1.52
CA LYS A 96 -18.46 -25.53 1.07
C LYS A 96 -19.28 -25.96 2.29
N GLY A 97 -20.56 -25.62 2.27
CA GLY A 97 -21.51 -26.01 3.30
C GLY A 97 -21.30 -25.40 4.68
N GLY A 98 -22.31 -25.38 5.49
CA GLY A 98 -22.31 -24.89 6.86
C GLY A 98 -23.01 -23.55 7.06
N ALA A 99 -22.80 -22.93 8.23
CA ALA A 99 -23.43 -21.66 8.60
C ALA A 99 -22.84 -20.42 7.93
N ARG A 100 -21.78 -20.58 7.12
CA ARG A 100 -21.12 -19.49 6.40
C ARG A 100 -21.44 -19.56 4.92
N GLU A 101 -21.45 -18.38 4.27
CA GLU A 101 -21.56 -18.26 2.83
C GLU A 101 -20.45 -19.03 2.09
N GLU A 102 -20.83 -19.81 1.10
CA GLU A 102 -19.89 -20.56 0.26
C GLU A 102 -19.07 -19.62 -0.61
N TYR A 103 -17.78 -19.84 -0.72
CA TYR A 103 -16.92 -19.05 -1.58
C TYR A 103 -15.62 -19.77 -1.94
N ARG A 104 -15.05 -19.42 -3.09
CA ARG A 104 -13.69 -19.77 -3.47
C ARG A 104 -12.75 -18.60 -3.17
N TYR A 105 -11.61 -18.89 -2.59
CA TYR A 105 -10.65 -17.85 -2.22
C TYR A 105 -10.15 -17.04 -3.41
N ILE A 106 -9.91 -17.70 -4.57
CA ILE A 106 -9.50 -17.04 -5.81
C ILE A 106 -10.48 -15.95 -6.27
N ASP A 107 -11.79 -16.10 -6.01
CA ASP A 107 -12.78 -15.11 -6.39
C ASP A 107 -12.68 -13.85 -5.49
N LYS A 108 -12.33 -14.02 -4.23
CA LYS A 108 -12.00 -12.87 -3.35
C LYS A 108 -10.78 -12.12 -3.86
N ILE A 109 -9.72 -12.81 -4.28
CA ILE A 109 -8.53 -12.17 -4.86
C ILE A 109 -8.89 -11.39 -6.12
N LYS A 110 -9.67 -11.98 -7.04
CA LYS A 110 -10.16 -11.27 -8.23
C LYS A 110 -10.93 -10.01 -7.87
N LYS A 111 -11.79 -10.07 -6.85
CA LYS A 111 -12.52 -8.91 -6.35
C LYS A 111 -11.55 -7.83 -5.81
N TYR A 112 -10.53 -8.20 -5.03
CA TYR A 112 -9.55 -7.23 -4.53
C TYR A 112 -8.77 -6.58 -5.66
N ARG A 113 -8.31 -7.35 -6.64
CA ARG A 113 -7.65 -6.82 -7.84
C ARG A 113 -8.53 -5.83 -8.60
N LYS A 114 -9.81 -6.17 -8.80
CA LYS A 114 -10.77 -5.29 -9.48
C LYS A 114 -11.02 -3.99 -8.69
N THR A 115 -11.14 -4.05 -7.37
CA THR A 115 -11.48 -2.88 -6.55
C THR A 115 -10.28 -1.97 -6.26
N THR A 116 -9.07 -2.51 -6.22
CA THR A 116 -7.86 -1.74 -5.89
C THR A 116 -7.00 -1.40 -7.10
N GLY A 117 -7.19 -2.08 -8.24
CA GLY A 117 -6.30 -2.02 -9.41
C GLY A 117 -4.92 -2.65 -9.18
N MET A 118 -4.70 -3.26 -8.00
CA MET A 118 -3.41 -3.84 -7.62
C MET A 118 -3.41 -5.35 -7.88
N GLN A 119 -2.25 -5.92 -8.20
CA GLN A 119 -2.09 -7.37 -8.40
C GLN A 119 -1.89 -8.13 -7.09
N THR A 120 -1.26 -7.50 -6.11
CA THR A 120 -0.98 -8.01 -4.75
C THR A 120 -1.33 -6.94 -3.72
N ALA A 121 -1.27 -7.28 -2.42
CA ALA A 121 -1.44 -6.32 -1.34
C ALA A 121 -0.26 -5.34 -1.19
N LEU A 122 0.79 -5.46 -2.01
CA LEU A 122 1.97 -4.62 -1.98
C LEU A 122 2.00 -3.63 -3.14
N MET A 123 2.53 -2.45 -2.88
CA MET A 123 3.01 -1.51 -3.88
C MET A 123 4.47 -1.19 -3.58
N CYS A 124 5.33 -1.48 -4.53
CA CYS A 124 6.77 -1.33 -4.39
C CYS A 124 7.26 -0.23 -5.34
N GLY A 125 8.11 0.65 -4.86
CA GLY A 125 8.67 1.74 -5.65
C GLY A 125 10.15 1.93 -5.39
N TRP A 126 10.86 2.47 -6.38
CA TRP A 126 12.26 2.87 -6.30
C TRP A 126 12.44 4.28 -6.84
N GLY A 127 13.22 5.09 -6.14
CA GLY A 127 13.50 6.48 -6.50
C GLY A 127 14.36 7.17 -5.46
N ASN A 128 14.35 8.50 -5.44
CA ASN A 128 15.13 9.28 -4.48
C ASN A 128 14.25 9.86 -3.37
N ILE A 129 14.76 9.79 -2.14
CA ILE A 129 14.19 10.41 -0.93
C ILE A 129 15.29 11.22 -0.26
N SER A 130 15.15 12.54 -0.22
CA SER A 130 16.16 13.46 0.36
C SER A 130 17.58 13.24 -0.21
N ASN A 131 17.65 13.04 -1.53
CA ASN A 131 18.87 12.76 -2.31
C ASN A 131 19.51 11.38 -2.05
N LEU A 132 18.86 10.50 -1.28
CA LEU A 132 19.29 9.11 -1.12
C LEU A 132 18.49 8.21 -2.06
N SER A 133 19.17 7.24 -2.66
CA SER A 133 18.51 6.17 -3.43
C SER A 133 17.71 5.28 -2.48
N ALA A 134 16.41 5.14 -2.69
CA ALA A 134 15.53 4.44 -1.77
C ALA A 134 14.62 3.45 -2.49
N GLY A 135 14.48 2.25 -1.92
CA GLY A 135 13.42 1.32 -2.22
C GLY A 135 12.34 1.37 -1.14
N VAL A 136 11.09 1.41 -1.54
CA VAL A 136 9.95 1.50 -0.61
C VAL A 136 8.92 0.44 -0.92
N VAL A 137 8.50 -0.32 0.11
CA VAL A 137 7.39 -1.27 0.04
C VAL A 137 6.26 -0.77 0.94
N CYS A 138 5.06 -0.61 0.36
CA CYS A 138 3.86 -0.22 1.09
C CYS A 138 2.79 -1.30 1.01
N PHE A 139 2.24 -1.68 2.15
CA PHE A 139 1.07 -2.56 2.23
C PHE A 139 -0.22 -1.79 1.97
N SER A 140 -1.18 -2.43 1.29
CA SER A 140 -2.52 -1.90 1.04
C SER A 140 -3.55 -2.55 1.93
N PRO A 141 -4.12 -1.87 2.94
CA PRO A 141 -5.17 -2.44 3.77
C PRO A 141 -6.46 -2.72 2.99
N LYS A 142 -6.67 -2.04 1.85
CA LYS A 142 -7.83 -2.30 0.98
C LYS A 142 -7.73 -3.61 0.20
N PHE A 143 -6.53 -4.15 0.03
CA PHE A 143 -6.34 -5.47 -0.58
C PHE A 143 -6.29 -6.54 0.49
N GLY A 144 -7.45 -7.12 0.83
CA GLY A 144 -7.56 -8.19 1.82
C GLY A 144 -6.99 -7.84 3.20
N ALA A 145 -7.18 -6.59 3.67
CA ALA A 145 -6.61 -6.06 4.91
C ALA A 145 -5.06 -6.11 4.95
N GLY A 146 -4.40 -6.00 3.81
CA GLY A 146 -2.94 -6.01 3.72
C GLY A 146 -2.31 -7.37 4.05
N ARG A 147 -3.04 -8.46 3.88
CA ARG A 147 -2.53 -9.80 4.17
C ARG A 147 -1.31 -10.15 3.34
N PHE A 148 -0.49 -11.03 3.89
CA PHE A 148 0.74 -11.49 3.29
C PHE A 148 0.62 -12.96 2.90
N GLY A 149 0.58 -13.25 1.61
CA GLY A 149 0.49 -14.58 1.03
C GLY A 149 1.63 -14.86 0.06
N PRO A 150 1.60 -15.98 -0.69
CA PRO A 150 2.67 -16.36 -1.62
C PRO A 150 2.94 -15.30 -2.68
N ALA A 151 1.89 -14.65 -3.22
CA ALA A 151 2.04 -13.62 -4.24
C ALA A 151 2.70 -12.36 -3.69
N GLU A 152 2.37 -11.97 -2.46
CA GLU A 152 2.99 -10.86 -1.76
C GLU A 152 4.46 -11.15 -1.44
N CYS A 153 4.76 -12.38 -1.00
CA CYS A 153 6.13 -12.81 -0.75
C CYS A 153 7.02 -12.65 -1.98
N GLU A 154 6.61 -13.21 -3.11
CA GLU A 154 7.40 -13.14 -4.34
C GLU A 154 7.51 -11.70 -4.88
N HIS A 155 6.48 -10.86 -4.68
CA HIS A 155 6.55 -9.44 -5.01
C HIS A 155 7.55 -8.72 -4.11
N PHE A 156 7.53 -9.00 -2.81
CA PHE A 156 8.49 -8.45 -1.85
C PHE A 156 9.92 -8.85 -2.20
N LEU A 157 10.17 -10.14 -2.45
CA LEU A 157 11.48 -10.65 -2.85
C LEU A 157 11.99 -10.04 -4.16
N LYS A 158 11.11 -9.88 -5.15
CA LYS A 158 11.45 -9.19 -6.39
C LYS A 158 11.90 -7.76 -6.11
N ALA A 159 11.16 -7.03 -5.27
CA ALA A 159 11.49 -5.66 -4.92
C ALA A 159 12.80 -5.57 -4.11
N ALA A 160 13.03 -6.48 -3.15
CA ALA A 160 14.26 -6.55 -2.36
C ALA A 160 15.47 -6.86 -3.25
N ASN A 161 15.37 -7.86 -4.13
CA ASN A 161 16.43 -8.18 -5.07
C ASN A 161 16.75 -7.01 -6.01
N PHE A 162 15.73 -6.30 -6.48
CA PHE A 162 15.91 -5.08 -7.28
C PHE A 162 16.67 -4.02 -6.50
N ALA A 163 16.31 -3.80 -5.23
CA ALA A 163 16.97 -2.85 -4.35
C ALA A 163 18.46 -3.20 -4.12
N ILE A 164 18.76 -4.50 -3.91
CA ILE A 164 20.13 -5.01 -3.79
C ILE A 164 20.92 -4.77 -5.08
N GLN A 165 20.36 -5.09 -6.24
CA GLN A 165 21.00 -4.88 -7.55
C GLN A 165 21.27 -3.39 -7.83
N LYS A 166 20.35 -2.53 -7.45
CA LYS A 166 20.49 -1.07 -7.59
C LYS A 166 21.36 -0.43 -6.50
N LYS A 167 21.78 -1.22 -5.49
CA LYS A 167 22.57 -0.76 -4.34
C LYS A 167 21.94 0.47 -3.68
N VAL A 168 20.63 0.37 -3.37
CA VAL A 168 19.92 1.49 -2.73
C VAL A 168 20.53 1.81 -1.37
N ASP A 169 20.57 3.10 -1.02
CA ASP A 169 21.11 3.58 0.27
C ASP A 169 20.13 3.26 1.42
N VAL A 170 18.81 3.23 1.11
CA VAL A 170 17.75 3.05 2.12
C VAL A 170 16.69 2.09 1.61
N TRP A 171 16.31 1.12 2.46
CA TRP A 171 15.17 0.23 2.25
C TRP A 171 14.09 0.49 3.30
N ILE A 172 12.89 0.88 2.86
CA ILE A 172 11.78 1.25 3.75
C ILE A 172 10.61 0.29 3.51
N VAL A 173 10.15 -0.35 4.58
CA VAL A 173 8.96 -1.21 4.55
C VAL A 173 7.90 -0.62 5.46
N ILE A 174 6.74 -0.29 4.89
CA ILE A 174 5.61 0.31 5.61
C ILE A 174 4.54 -0.76 5.77
N TYR A 175 4.56 -1.40 6.93
CA TYR A 175 3.60 -2.45 7.27
C TYR A 175 2.24 -1.86 7.65
N GLN A 176 1.21 -2.29 6.92
CA GLN A 176 -0.18 -2.10 7.29
C GLN A 176 -0.93 -3.39 6.91
N SER A 177 -0.75 -4.41 7.74
CA SER A 177 -1.11 -5.79 7.44
C SER A 177 -1.90 -6.43 8.57
N SER A 178 -2.88 -7.27 8.22
CA SER A 178 -3.56 -8.16 9.15
C SER A 178 -2.78 -9.44 9.46
N GLY A 179 -1.61 -9.61 8.85
CA GLY A 179 -0.75 -10.78 9.02
C GLY A 179 -0.78 -11.75 7.84
N ILE A 180 -0.40 -12.99 8.10
CA ILE A 180 -0.28 -14.04 7.08
C ILE A 180 -1.67 -14.44 6.57
N ASP A 181 -1.75 -14.71 5.28
CA ASP A 181 -2.94 -15.21 4.64
C ASP A 181 -3.21 -16.68 4.98
N VAL A 182 -4.12 -16.91 5.89
CA VAL A 182 -4.46 -18.25 6.38
C VAL A 182 -5.05 -19.19 5.31
N HIS A 183 -5.62 -18.64 4.22
CA HIS A 183 -6.16 -19.44 3.13
C HIS A 183 -5.07 -20.16 2.31
N THR A 184 -3.85 -19.70 2.42
CA THR A 184 -2.70 -20.26 1.69
C THR A 184 -1.91 -21.28 2.53
N GLY A 185 -2.31 -21.48 3.80
CA GLY A 185 -1.71 -22.46 4.71
C GLY A 185 -0.19 -22.30 4.84
N VAL A 186 0.53 -23.41 4.74
CA VAL A 186 2.00 -23.45 4.87
C VAL A 186 2.70 -22.60 3.82
N ALA A 187 2.13 -22.43 2.61
CA ALA A 187 2.71 -21.59 1.56
C ALA A 187 2.83 -20.12 1.98
N GLY A 188 1.87 -19.59 2.75
CA GLY A 188 1.95 -18.24 3.32
C GLY A 188 3.02 -18.14 4.41
N LEU A 189 3.12 -19.15 5.29
CA LEU A 189 4.13 -19.20 6.34
C LEU A 189 5.56 -19.27 5.79
N THR A 190 5.81 -20.19 4.85
CA THR A 190 7.14 -20.33 4.22
C THR A 190 7.53 -19.11 3.41
N GLY A 191 6.54 -18.40 2.82
CA GLY A 191 6.77 -17.13 2.15
C GLY A 191 7.36 -16.08 3.10
N MET A 192 6.85 -16.01 4.32
CA MET A 192 7.31 -15.03 5.30
C MET A 192 8.75 -15.29 5.78
N THR A 193 9.19 -16.56 5.84
CA THR A 193 10.57 -16.89 6.22
C THR A 193 11.59 -16.61 5.11
N LYS A 194 11.14 -16.46 3.86
CA LYS A 194 11.98 -16.07 2.73
C LYS A 194 12.18 -14.56 2.61
N SER A 195 11.24 -13.77 3.14
CA SER A 195 11.18 -12.30 3.03
C SER A 195 11.89 -11.64 4.19
#